data_c7dc9a1d869f7bcf3846342dc00dcfdd
#
_entry.id   c7dc9a1d869f7bcf3846342dc00dcfdd
#
_cell.length_a   1.000
_cell.length_b   1.000
_cell.length_c   1.000
_cell.angle_alpha   90.00
_cell.angle_beta   90.00
_cell.angle_gamma   90.00
#
_symmetry.space_group_name_H-M   'P 1'
#
loop_
_entity.id
_entity.type
_entity.pdbx_description
1 polymer ?
#
loop_
_entity_poly.entity_id
_entity_poly.type
_entity_poly.pdbx_seq_one_letter_code
_entity_poly.pdbx_strand_id
1 'polypeptide(L)'
;AQGAKPGEGGHLPGKKVYPWIAKTRCSIPGVTLISPPPHHDIYSIEDLAQLIYDMKNVNRRARISVKLVSEAGVGTIAAGVAKAGAQVVLISGHDGGTGAAPRSSITGAGLPWELGVAEAHQTLIQNGLRSQVVIEADGKLMTGRDVAIACMLGAEEFGFATAPLVAMGCCMMRVCSLDTCPAGIATQDPELRKRFSGKPEYIVNFMYFVAQELREYMAKLGIPTVDRLVGRGDLLQVREKLVTHRAETLDLSVLLQNPYGENVPHFDPAAVYDFHLEKTADMGILMEKLGKSLKSKKSGRLEVQVSSTDRAFGTLFGSEIIRQCGNELPE
;
A
#
# COMPACT_ATOMS: atom_id res chain seq x y z
N ALA A 1 0.81 -0.40 8.94
CA ALA A 1 1.88 -1.40 9.08
C ALA A 1 2.85 -1.34 7.90
N GLN A 2 4.02 -1.91 8.05
CA GLN A 2 4.98 -2.09 6.96
C GLN A 2 4.99 -3.54 6.46
N GLY A 3 3.85 -4.08 6.14
CA GLY A 3 3.63 -5.48 5.82
C GLY A 3 3.34 -6.31 7.07
N ALA A 4 3.74 -7.59 7.05
CA ALA A 4 3.40 -8.53 8.11
C ALA A 4 4.20 -8.36 9.43
N LYS A 5 4.78 -7.19 9.69
CA LYS A 5 5.54 -6.88 10.91
C LYS A 5 4.90 -5.72 11.67
N PRO A 6 3.73 -5.94 12.28
CA PRO A 6 3.02 -4.90 13.02
C PRO A 6 3.85 -4.42 14.22
N GLY A 7 3.81 -3.11 14.46
CA GLY A 7 4.47 -2.49 15.62
C GLY A 7 5.99 -2.32 15.51
N GLU A 8 6.67 -2.92 14.55
CA GLU A 8 8.12 -2.76 14.39
C GLU A 8 8.50 -1.52 13.60
N GLY A 9 7.68 -1.11 12.65
CA GLY A 9 8.03 -0.07 11.69
C GLY A 9 9.20 -0.48 10.79
N GLY A 10 9.69 0.46 9.96
CA GLY A 10 10.88 0.25 9.16
C GLY A 10 12.15 0.45 9.98
N HIS A 11 13.10 -0.43 9.78
CA HIS A 11 14.42 -0.32 10.39
C HIS A 11 15.46 -0.02 9.31
N LEU A 12 16.30 1.00 9.55
CA LEU A 12 17.53 1.20 8.81
C LEU A 12 18.69 1.06 9.80
N PRO A 13 19.42 -0.07 9.78
CA PRO A 13 20.52 -0.31 10.71
C PRO A 13 21.60 0.77 10.62
N GLY A 14 22.18 1.16 11.75
CA GLY A 14 23.20 2.22 11.82
C GLY A 14 24.36 2.02 10.86
N LYS A 15 24.77 0.77 10.62
CA LYS A 15 25.79 0.41 9.62
C LYS A 15 25.48 0.91 8.20
N LYS A 16 24.20 1.09 7.86
CA LYS A 16 23.73 1.58 6.56
C LYS A 16 23.45 3.09 6.56
N VAL A 17 23.58 3.75 7.71
CA VAL A 17 23.37 5.20 7.84
C VAL A 17 24.68 5.93 7.58
N TYR A 18 25.10 5.93 6.33
CA TYR A 18 26.25 6.69 5.84
C TYR A 18 25.99 8.20 5.92
N PRO A 19 27.01 9.07 5.84
CA PRO A 19 26.84 10.52 5.95
C PRO A 19 25.78 11.10 5.00
N TRP A 20 25.73 10.63 3.76
CA TRP A 20 24.72 11.08 2.77
C TRP A 20 23.30 10.61 3.10
N ILE A 21 23.17 9.39 3.67
CA ILE A 21 21.88 8.90 4.15
C ILE A 21 21.40 9.70 5.35
N ALA A 22 22.30 9.95 6.31
CA ALA A 22 22.01 10.76 7.49
C ALA A 22 21.56 12.18 7.11
N LYS A 23 22.26 12.80 6.17
CA LYS A 23 21.88 14.13 5.63
C LYS A 23 20.47 14.12 5.04
N THR A 24 20.14 13.14 4.19
CA THR A 24 18.80 13.01 3.57
C THR A 24 17.71 12.74 4.61
N ARG A 25 18.04 12.01 5.67
CA ARG A 25 17.09 11.62 6.73
C ARG A 25 17.08 12.60 7.91
N CYS A 26 17.78 13.73 7.83
CA CYS A 26 17.92 14.70 8.94
C CYS A 26 18.34 14.03 10.24
N SER A 27 19.35 13.16 10.19
CA SER A 27 19.80 12.31 11.29
C SER A 27 21.34 12.31 11.42
N ILE A 28 21.86 11.47 12.31
CA ILE A 28 23.29 11.35 12.63
C ILE A 28 23.85 10.08 11.96
N PRO A 29 25.02 10.13 11.29
CA PRO A 29 25.66 8.95 10.71
C PRO A 29 25.90 7.85 11.75
N GLY A 30 25.68 6.60 11.38
CA GLY A 30 25.91 5.43 12.24
C GLY A 30 24.82 5.14 13.26
N VAL A 31 23.83 6.01 13.41
CA VAL A 31 22.68 5.79 14.31
C VAL A 31 21.56 5.04 13.56
N THR A 32 21.08 3.96 14.17
CA THR A 32 19.94 3.20 13.63
C THR A 32 18.67 4.07 13.55
N LEU A 33 18.02 4.06 12.41
CA LEU A 33 16.75 4.75 12.20
C LEU A 33 15.58 3.77 12.30
N ILE A 34 14.51 4.22 12.94
CA ILE A 34 13.23 3.51 13.04
C ILE A 34 12.19 4.33 12.27
N SER A 35 11.10 3.72 11.86
CA SER A 35 10.00 4.39 11.17
C SER A 35 9.54 5.65 11.87
N PRO A 36 9.14 6.66 11.10
CA PRO A 36 8.69 7.92 11.67
C PRO A 36 7.41 7.77 12.51
N PRO A 37 7.14 8.76 13.38
CA PRO A 37 6.04 8.80 14.35
C PRO A 37 4.67 8.30 13.92
N PRO A 38 4.16 8.52 12.70
CA PRO A 38 2.80 8.08 12.34
C PRO A 38 2.49 6.61 12.63
N HIS A 39 3.50 5.73 12.58
CA HIS A 39 3.31 4.31 12.92
C HIS A 39 3.16 4.06 14.42
N HIS A 40 3.59 4.98 15.26
CA HIS A 40 3.57 4.86 16.72
C HIS A 40 2.51 5.76 17.37
N ASP A 41 1.95 6.72 16.62
CA ASP A 41 0.99 7.70 17.11
C ASP A 41 -0.46 7.39 16.70
N ILE A 42 -0.68 6.40 15.83
CA ILE A 42 -2.01 5.98 15.39
C ILE A 42 -2.44 4.76 16.21
N TYR A 43 -3.41 4.94 17.09
CA TYR A 43 -3.91 3.90 17.99
C TYR A 43 -5.36 3.49 17.70
N SER A 44 -6.07 4.25 16.87
CA SER A 44 -7.46 4.01 16.53
C SER A 44 -7.76 4.26 15.05
N ILE A 45 -8.91 3.80 14.59
CA ILE A 45 -9.43 4.13 13.24
C ILE A 45 -9.71 5.63 13.12
N GLU A 46 -10.12 6.28 14.20
CA GLU A 46 -10.39 7.72 14.25
C GLU A 46 -9.11 8.54 14.07
N ASP A 47 -8.00 8.15 14.71
CA ASP A 47 -6.68 8.77 14.50
C ASP A 47 -6.24 8.63 13.06
N LEU A 48 -6.45 7.42 12.48
CA LEU A 48 -6.14 7.15 11.08
C LEU A 48 -7.00 8.00 10.15
N ALA A 49 -8.29 8.16 10.43
CA ALA A 49 -9.21 8.99 9.65
C ALA A 49 -8.76 10.46 9.63
N GLN A 50 -8.30 10.97 10.76
CA GLN A 50 -7.73 12.32 10.84
C GLN A 50 -6.50 12.45 9.94
N LEU A 51 -5.57 11.50 10.00
CA LEU A 51 -4.37 11.51 9.16
C LEU A 51 -4.71 11.41 7.66
N ILE A 52 -5.67 10.56 7.29
CA ILE A 52 -6.15 10.44 5.91
C ILE A 52 -6.72 11.77 5.44
N TYR A 53 -7.54 12.41 6.26
CA TYR A 53 -8.11 13.73 5.96
C TYR A 53 -7.01 14.79 5.77
N ASP A 54 -6.01 14.84 6.67
CA ASP A 54 -4.87 15.76 6.56
C ASP A 54 -4.10 15.55 5.26
N MET A 55 -3.82 14.30 4.88
CA MET A 55 -3.14 13.97 3.61
C MET A 55 -3.96 14.39 2.37
N LYS A 56 -5.29 14.25 2.43
CA LYS A 56 -6.17 14.71 1.34
C LYS A 56 -6.18 16.23 1.21
N ASN A 57 -6.04 16.96 2.31
CA ASN A 57 -5.86 18.43 2.27
C ASN A 57 -4.51 18.83 1.67
N VAL A 58 -3.43 18.09 1.96
CA VAL A 58 -2.12 18.31 1.33
C VAL A 58 -2.18 18.07 -0.18
N ASN A 59 -2.80 16.98 -0.61
CA ASN A 59 -2.96 16.65 -2.03
C ASN A 59 -4.29 15.94 -2.30
N ARG A 60 -5.29 16.71 -2.69
CA ARG A 60 -6.64 16.19 -3.00
C ARG A 60 -6.69 15.14 -4.12
N ARG A 61 -5.67 15.10 -5.00
CA ARG A 61 -5.59 14.14 -6.10
C ARG A 61 -4.92 12.82 -5.70
N ALA A 62 -4.17 12.80 -4.60
CA ALA A 62 -3.48 11.60 -4.15
C ALA A 62 -4.50 10.52 -3.74
N ARG A 63 -4.21 9.28 -4.11
CA ARG A 63 -4.87 8.10 -3.55
C ARG A 63 -4.19 7.77 -2.22
N ILE A 64 -4.99 7.60 -1.17
CA ILE A 64 -4.49 7.22 0.14
C ILE A 64 -4.64 5.72 0.30
N SER A 65 -3.51 5.05 0.48
CA SER A 65 -3.42 3.61 0.72
C SER A 65 -3.07 3.33 2.17
N VAL A 66 -3.79 2.39 2.77
CA VAL A 66 -3.52 1.90 4.13
C VAL A 66 -3.12 0.44 4.06
N LYS A 67 -1.94 0.12 4.58
CA LYS A 67 -1.40 -1.23 4.60
C LYS A 67 -1.77 -1.95 5.89
N LEU A 68 -2.39 -3.11 5.76
CA LEU A 68 -2.82 -3.99 6.83
C LEU A 68 -2.08 -5.32 6.74
N VAL A 69 -1.92 -5.96 7.88
CA VAL A 69 -1.35 -7.32 7.96
C VAL A 69 -2.46 -8.34 7.76
N SER A 70 -2.19 -9.39 7.00
CA SER A 70 -3.07 -10.56 6.91
C SER A 70 -3.05 -11.30 8.24
N GLU A 71 -4.06 -11.05 9.04
CA GLU A 71 -4.32 -11.67 10.35
C GLU A 71 -5.82 -11.92 10.49
N ALA A 72 -6.22 -12.78 11.41
CA ALA A 72 -7.64 -13.00 11.71
C ALA A 72 -8.30 -11.69 12.18
N GLY A 73 -9.44 -11.33 11.61
CA GLY A 73 -10.14 -10.08 11.90
C GLY A 73 -9.70 -8.89 11.02
N VAL A 74 -8.79 -9.08 10.08
CA VAL A 74 -8.34 -8.00 9.17
C VAL A 74 -9.49 -7.41 8.35
N GLY A 75 -10.52 -8.18 8.06
CA GLY A 75 -11.72 -7.70 7.36
C GLY A 75 -12.44 -6.60 8.13
N THR A 76 -12.57 -6.72 9.46
CA THR A 76 -13.16 -5.68 10.32
C THR A 76 -12.32 -4.41 10.28
N ILE A 77 -11.00 -4.54 10.34
CA ILE A 77 -10.09 -3.39 10.24
C ILE A 77 -10.20 -2.75 8.85
N ALA A 78 -10.26 -3.55 7.78
CA ALA A 78 -10.44 -3.05 6.42
C ALA A 78 -11.74 -2.25 6.26
N ALA A 79 -12.85 -2.71 6.85
CA ALA A 79 -14.11 -1.98 6.87
C ALA A 79 -13.98 -0.63 7.61
N GLY A 80 -13.29 -0.60 8.74
CA GLY A 80 -12.99 0.64 9.45
C GLY A 80 -12.15 1.61 8.64
N VAL A 81 -11.12 1.11 7.98
CA VAL A 81 -10.23 1.89 7.11
C VAL A 81 -10.97 2.46 5.89
N ALA A 82 -11.87 1.68 5.28
CA ALA A 82 -12.73 2.16 4.21
C ALA A 82 -13.64 3.30 4.66
N LYS A 83 -14.29 3.15 5.83
CA LYS A 83 -15.10 4.22 6.46
C LYS A 83 -14.30 5.45 6.81
N ALA A 84 -13.01 5.30 7.12
CA ALA A 84 -12.08 6.41 7.36
C ALA A 84 -11.67 7.16 6.07
N GLY A 85 -12.11 6.71 4.90
CA GLY A 85 -11.88 7.37 3.61
C GLY A 85 -10.60 6.92 2.87
N ALA A 86 -9.94 5.83 3.27
CA ALA A 86 -8.89 5.24 2.47
C ALA A 86 -9.43 4.79 1.11
N GLN A 87 -8.65 4.96 0.07
CA GLN A 87 -9.03 4.59 -1.30
C GLN A 87 -8.44 3.26 -1.72
N VAL A 88 -7.38 2.82 -1.05
CA VAL A 88 -6.74 1.53 -1.22
C VAL A 88 -6.54 0.87 0.14
N VAL A 89 -6.93 -0.39 0.24
CA VAL A 89 -6.64 -1.26 1.38
C VAL A 89 -5.67 -2.32 0.89
N LEU A 90 -4.40 -2.20 1.31
CA LEU A 90 -3.36 -3.16 0.97
C LEU A 90 -3.29 -4.25 2.04
N ILE A 91 -3.51 -5.49 1.67
CA ILE A 91 -3.38 -6.65 2.53
C ILE A 91 -2.02 -7.32 2.29
N SER A 92 -1.19 -7.33 3.32
CA SER A 92 0.16 -7.90 3.25
C SER A 92 0.24 -9.27 3.92
N GLY A 93 0.68 -10.26 3.18
CA GLY A 93 0.92 -11.61 3.71
C GLY A 93 2.18 -11.69 4.59
N HIS A 94 2.37 -12.84 5.25
CA HIS A 94 3.49 -13.11 6.18
C HIS A 94 4.89 -12.93 5.55
N ASP A 95 5.02 -13.10 4.25
CA ASP A 95 6.27 -12.84 3.50
C ASP A 95 6.47 -11.36 3.17
N GLY A 96 5.50 -10.47 3.45
CA GLY A 96 5.59 -9.04 3.25
C GLY A 96 6.46 -8.33 4.29
N GLY A 97 6.62 -7.01 4.12
CA GLY A 97 7.36 -6.15 5.04
C GLY A 97 8.85 -6.02 4.73
N THR A 98 9.61 -5.55 5.71
CA THR A 98 11.03 -5.23 5.52
C THR A 98 11.94 -6.44 5.75
N GLY A 99 12.96 -6.59 4.91
CA GLY A 99 14.05 -7.57 5.11
C GLY A 99 14.98 -7.27 6.30
N ALA A 100 14.87 -6.09 6.91
CA ALA A 100 15.61 -5.71 8.10
C ALA A 100 14.91 -6.11 9.41
N ALA A 101 13.69 -6.65 9.35
CA ALA A 101 12.96 -7.10 10.53
C ALA A 101 13.70 -8.24 11.26
N PRO A 102 13.55 -8.38 12.58
CA PRO A 102 14.07 -9.51 13.34
C PRO A 102 13.57 -10.85 12.78
N ARG A 103 14.38 -11.89 12.92
CA ARG A 103 14.04 -13.22 12.40
C ARG A 103 12.74 -13.78 12.99
N SER A 104 12.46 -13.50 14.25
CA SER A 104 11.21 -13.86 14.91
C SER A 104 9.99 -13.29 14.20
N SER A 105 10.05 -12.02 13.80
CA SER A 105 8.95 -11.37 13.07
C SER A 105 8.78 -11.93 11.66
N ILE A 106 9.90 -12.23 10.97
CA ILE A 106 9.86 -12.82 9.63
C ILE A 106 9.18 -14.18 9.65
N THR A 107 9.37 -14.96 10.73
CA THR A 107 8.86 -16.34 10.83
C THR A 107 7.55 -16.46 11.62
N GLY A 108 7.23 -15.50 12.47
CA GLY A 108 6.13 -15.61 13.44
C GLY A 108 5.00 -14.59 13.32
N ALA A 109 5.09 -13.64 12.38
CA ALA A 109 4.06 -12.61 12.21
C ALA A 109 3.36 -12.71 10.86
N GLY A 110 2.03 -12.57 10.87
CA GLY A 110 1.18 -12.58 9.69
C GLY A 110 0.76 -13.97 9.22
N LEU A 111 -0.31 -14.00 8.46
CA LEU A 111 -0.86 -15.18 7.79
C LEU A 111 -0.59 -15.08 6.27
N PRO A 112 -0.82 -16.15 5.50
CA PRO A 112 -0.85 -16.07 4.04
C PRO A 112 -1.78 -14.96 3.56
N TRP A 113 -1.36 -14.22 2.53
CA TRP A 113 -2.15 -13.11 1.98
C TRP A 113 -3.52 -13.57 1.46
N GLU A 114 -3.64 -14.82 1.02
CA GLU A 114 -4.87 -15.42 0.52
C GLU A 114 -6.00 -15.35 1.56
N LEU A 115 -5.69 -15.61 2.83
CA LEU A 115 -6.65 -15.56 3.92
C LEU A 115 -7.13 -14.12 4.15
N GLY A 116 -6.20 -13.18 4.28
CA GLY A 116 -6.53 -11.79 4.59
C GLY A 116 -7.24 -11.07 3.43
N VAL A 117 -6.88 -11.36 2.18
CA VAL A 117 -7.55 -10.78 1.00
C VAL A 117 -9.00 -11.27 0.93
N ALA A 118 -9.25 -12.58 1.05
CA ALA A 118 -10.58 -13.14 1.02
C ALA A 118 -11.45 -12.61 2.16
N GLU A 119 -10.92 -12.57 3.39
CA GLU A 119 -11.64 -12.02 4.56
C GLU A 119 -11.98 -10.54 4.35
N ALA A 120 -11.03 -9.72 3.90
CA ALA A 120 -11.25 -8.31 3.65
C ALA A 120 -12.31 -8.09 2.55
N HIS A 121 -12.19 -8.81 1.44
CA HIS A 121 -13.13 -8.74 0.33
C HIS A 121 -14.56 -9.07 0.77
N GLN A 122 -14.77 -10.21 1.42
CA GLN A 122 -16.07 -10.64 1.88
C GLN A 122 -16.67 -9.70 2.93
N THR A 123 -15.86 -9.24 3.89
CA THR A 123 -16.31 -8.31 4.94
C THR A 123 -16.69 -6.95 4.35
N LEU A 124 -15.94 -6.43 3.39
CA LEU A 124 -16.26 -5.17 2.70
C LEU A 124 -17.58 -5.29 1.91
N ILE A 125 -17.84 -6.43 1.27
CA ILE A 125 -19.12 -6.69 0.59
C ILE A 125 -20.27 -6.69 1.61
N GLN A 126 -20.14 -7.46 2.69
CA GLN A 126 -21.17 -7.57 3.74
C GLN A 126 -21.52 -6.21 4.36
N ASN A 127 -20.57 -5.28 4.40
CA ASN A 127 -20.79 -3.93 4.92
C ASN A 127 -21.17 -2.89 3.85
N GLY A 128 -21.33 -3.27 2.58
CA GLY A 128 -21.63 -2.35 1.48
C GLY A 128 -20.51 -1.37 1.15
N LEU A 129 -19.26 -1.71 1.49
CA LEU A 129 -18.09 -0.83 1.35
C LEU A 129 -17.17 -1.24 0.19
N ARG A 130 -17.39 -2.43 -0.39
CA ARG A 130 -16.45 -3.00 -1.36
C ARG A 130 -16.20 -2.12 -2.58
N SER A 131 -17.23 -1.45 -3.08
CA SER A 131 -17.13 -0.55 -4.23
C SER A 131 -16.38 0.75 -3.93
N GLN A 132 -16.21 1.12 -2.67
CA GLN A 132 -15.56 2.38 -2.29
C GLN A 132 -14.03 2.30 -2.30
N VAL A 133 -13.45 1.10 -2.23
CA VAL A 133 -12.00 0.89 -2.07
C VAL A 133 -11.46 -0.16 -3.02
N VAL A 134 -10.24 0.05 -3.46
CA VAL A 134 -9.43 -0.96 -4.14
C VAL A 134 -8.80 -1.87 -3.09
N ILE A 135 -8.80 -3.17 -3.32
CA ILE A 135 -8.00 -4.12 -2.53
C ILE A 135 -6.70 -4.39 -3.28
N GLU A 136 -5.59 -4.13 -2.61
CA GLU A 136 -4.25 -4.48 -3.09
C GLU A 136 -3.70 -5.65 -2.27
N ALA A 137 -3.01 -6.59 -2.92
CA ALA A 137 -2.36 -7.71 -2.27
C ALA A 137 -0.84 -7.66 -2.45
N ASP A 138 -0.09 -7.93 -1.37
CA ASP A 138 1.35 -8.18 -1.44
C ASP A 138 1.76 -9.33 -0.50
N GLY A 139 3.03 -9.68 -0.51
CA GLY A 139 3.55 -10.76 0.32
C GLY A 139 4.02 -11.94 -0.53
N LYS A 140 4.94 -11.67 -1.47
CA LYS A 140 5.60 -12.65 -2.33
C LYS A 140 4.75 -13.15 -3.51
N LEU A 141 4.02 -12.25 -4.15
CA LEU A 141 3.50 -12.53 -5.48
C LEU A 141 4.68 -12.62 -6.47
N MET A 142 4.76 -13.69 -7.24
CA MET A 142 5.89 -14.01 -8.10
C MET A 142 5.50 -14.27 -9.55
N THR A 143 4.30 -14.77 -9.81
CA THR A 143 3.84 -15.31 -11.09
C THR A 143 2.47 -14.77 -11.50
N GLY A 144 2.11 -14.91 -12.77
CA GLY A 144 0.75 -14.59 -13.23
C GLY A 144 -0.33 -15.48 -12.61
N ARG A 145 0.05 -16.70 -12.18
CA ARG A 145 -0.83 -17.58 -11.42
C ARG A 145 -1.16 -16.99 -10.05
N ASP A 146 -0.17 -16.45 -9.33
CA ASP A 146 -0.41 -15.81 -8.03
C ASP A 146 -1.34 -14.61 -8.19
N VAL A 147 -1.15 -13.81 -9.24
CA VAL A 147 -2.03 -12.69 -9.59
C VAL A 147 -3.45 -13.17 -9.88
N ALA A 148 -3.62 -14.24 -10.67
CA ALA A 148 -4.94 -14.80 -10.95
C ALA A 148 -5.66 -15.25 -9.67
N ILE A 149 -4.97 -15.94 -8.77
CA ILE A 149 -5.53 -16.36 -7.48
C ILE A 149 -5.89 -15.14 -6.62
N ALA A 150 -5.01 -14.13 -6.56
CA ALA A 150 -5.29 -12.90 -5.81
C ALA A 150 -6.52 -12.16 -6.34
N CYS A 151 -6.70 -12.08 -7.68
CA CYS A 151 -7.92 -11.57 -8.29
C CYS A 151 -9.17 -12.35 -7.84
N MET A 152 -9.12 -13.68 -7.98
CA MET A 152 -10.26 -14.54 -7.62
C MET A 152 -10.65 -14.44 -6.15
N LEU A 153 -9.68 -14.10 -5.27
CA LEU A 153 -9.95 -13.84 -3.85
C LEU A 153 -10.33 -12.40 -3.53
N GLY A 154 -10.33 -11.50 -4.53
CA GLY A 154 -10.86 -10.15 -4.41
C GLY A 154 -9.86 -9.00 -4.57
N ALA A 155 -8.59 -9.26 -4.89
CA ALA A 155 -7.62 -8.19 -5.13
C ALA A 155 -7.74 -7.62 -6.56
N GLU A 156 -7.45 -6.32 -6.70
CA GLU A 156 -7.46 -5.57 -7.97
C GLU A 156 -6.11 -4.97 -8.29
N GLU A 157 -5.26 -4.78 -7.28
CA GLU A 157 -3.89 -4.29 -7.43
C GLU A 157 -2.90 -5.25 -6.73
N PHE A 158 -1.65 -5.25 -7.20
CA PHE A 158 -0.68 -6.28 -6.82
C PHE A 158 0.68 -5.68 -6.56
N GLY A 159 1.23 -5.93 -5.35
CA GLY A 159 2.54 -5.47 -4.94
C GLY A 159 3.61 -6.54 -5.14
N PHE A 160 4.68 -6.20 -5.86
CA PHE A 160 5.83 -7.07 -6.12
C PHE A 160 7.09 -6.49 -5.49
N ALA A 161 7.82 -7.29 -4.73
CA ALA A 161 9.13 -6.91 -4.18
C ALA A 161 10.20 -7.96 -4.50
N THR A 162 10.02 -9.21 -4.08
CA THR A 162 11.02 -10.27 -4.28
C THR A 162 11.22 -10.58 -5.76
N ALA A 163 10.16 -10.66 -6.56
CA ALA A 163 10.25 -10.98 -7.98
C ALA A 163 11.12 -9.98 -8.78
N PRO A 164 10.88 -8.65 -8.69
CA PRO A 164 11.75 -7.66 -9.31
C PRO A 164 13.21 -7.73 -8.82
N LEU A 165 13.42 -7.97 -7.51
CA LEU A 165 14.78 -8.11 -6.97
C LEU A 165 15.51 -9.32 -7.58
N VAL A 166 14.85 -10.46 -7.71
CA VAL A 166 15.42 -11.66 -8.33
C VAL A 166 15.70 -11.41 -9.81
N ALA A 167 14.78 -10.77 -10.52
CA ALA A 167 14.99 -10.38 -11.92
C ALA A 167 16.22 -9.48 -12.11
N MET A 168 16.56 -8.67 -11.10
CA MET A 168 17.76 -7.82 -11.09
C MET A 168 19.03 -8.51 -10.56
N GLY A 169 18.99 -9.80 -10.27
CA GLY A 169 20.16 -10.57 -9.84
C GLY A 169 20.29 -10.76 -8.32
N CYS A 170 19.22 -10.56 -7.54
CA CYS A 170 19.23 -10.90 -6.12
C CYS A 170 19.37 -12.40 -5.92
N CYS A 171 20.39 -12.83 -5.18
CA CYS A 171 20.67 -14.23 -4.88
C CYS A 171 20.00 -14.74 -3.60
N MET A 172 19.07 -13.98 -3.01
CA MET A 172 18.26 -14.36 -1.83
C MET A 172 19.05 -14.75 -0.58
N MET A 173 20.26 -14.23 -0.41
CA MET A 173 21.12 -14.52 0.76
C MET A 173 20.58 -14.00 2.10
N ARG A 174 19.56 -13.12 2.08
CA ARG A 174 18.92 -12.55 3.29
C ARG A 174 19.88 -11.80 4.23
N VAL A 175 20.95 -11.20 3.67
CA VAL A 175 21.90 -10.35 4.41
C VAL A 175 21.64 -8.86 4.18
N CYS A 176 20.43 -8.50 3.79
CA CYS A 176 20.06 -7.13 3.42
C CYS A 176 20.24 -6.13 4.57
N SER A 177 20.05 -6.56 5.83
CA SER A 177 20.24 -5.72 7.02
C SER A 177 21.70 -5.50 7.41
N LEU A 178 22.63 -6.32 6.88
CA LEU A 178 24.03 -6.33 7.30
C LEU A 178 24.96 -5.40 6.50
N ASP A 179 24.44 -4.77 5.44
CA ASP A 179 25.20 -3.96 4.47
C ASP A 179 26.26 -4.76 3.66
N THR A 180 26.10 -6.08 3.59
CA THR A 180 27.02 -7.02 2.95
C THR A 180 26.41 -7.73 1.74
N CYS A 181 25.46 -7.07 1.05
CA CYS A 181 24.76 -7.68 -0.08
C CYS A 181 25.73 -8.06 -1.20
N PRO A 182 25.89 -9.36 -1.52
CA PRO A 182 26.87 -9.81 -2.54
C PRO A 182 26.50 -9.37 -3.95
N ALA A 183 25.20 -9.16 -4.24
CA ALA A 183 24.72 -8.66 -5.53
C ALA A 183 24.76 -7.13 -5.66
N GLY A 184 25.19 -6.41 -4.63
CA GLY A 184 25.26 -4.94 -4.66
C GLY A 184 23.92 -4.19 -4.63
N ILE A 185 22.79 -4.89 -4.44
CA ILE A 185 21.45 -4.29 -4.50
C ILE A 185 21.10 -3.57 -3.20
N ALA A 186 21.25 -4.24 -2.05
CA ALA A 186 20.80 -3.78 -0.76
C ALA A 186 21.97 -3.35 0.15
N THR A 187 22.89 -2.56 -0.39
CA THR A 187 24.08 -2.07 0.33
C THR A 187 24.35 -0.61 -0.02
N GLN A 188 24.99 0.09 0.90
CA GLN A 188 25.57 1.42 0.67
C GLN A 188 27.09 1.39 0.50
N ASP A 189 27.73 0.22 0.72
CA ASP A 189 29.16 0.05 0.50
C ASP A 189 29.53 0.31 -0.97
N PRO A 190 30.44 1.26 -1.27
CA PRO A 190 30.78 1.64 -2.64
C PRO A 190 31.37 0.50 -3.46
N GLU A 191 32.16 -0.41 -2.85
CA GLU A 191 32.79 -1.53 -3.55
C GLU A 191 31.76 -2.63 -3.87
N LEU A 192 30.86 -2.92 -2.94
CA LEU A 192 29.79 -3.89 -3.19
C LEU A 192 28.79 -3.38 -4.22
N ARG A 193 28.47 -2.10 -4.24
CA ARG A 193 27.58 -1.49 -5.24
C ARG A 193 28.08 -1.63 -6.67
N LYS A 194 29.39 -1.68 -6.90
CA LYS A 194 29.97 -1.92 -8.23
C LYS A 194 29.59 -3.29 -8.82
N ARG A 195 29.19 -4.24 -7.98
CA ARG A 195 28.77 -5.59 -8.41
C ARG A 195 27.37 -5.62 -8.99
N PHE A 196 26.59 -4.57 -8.79
CA PHE A 196 25.22 -4.51 -9.28
C PHE A 196 25.19 -4.46 -10.81
N SER A 197 24.60 -5.48 -11.42
CA SER A 197 24.50 -5.66 -12.88
C SER A 197 23.05 -5.64 -13.40
N GLY A 198 22.09 -5.38 -12.53
CA GLY A 198 20.66 -5.30 -12.89
C GLY A 198 20.38 -4.15 -13.85
N LYS A 199 19.42 -4.37 -14.75
CA LYS A 199 18.96 -3.38 -15.72
C LYS A 199 17.44 -3.21 -15.61
N PRO A 200 16.88 -1.99 -15.82
CA PRO A 200 15.44 -1.77 -15.78
C PRO A 200 14.66 -2.68 -16.72
N GLU A 201 15.22 -3.00 -17.89
CA GLU A 201 14.61 -3.85 -18.92
C GLU A 201 14.30 -5.27 -18.39
N TYR A 202 15.09 -5.77 -17.43
CA TYR A 202 14.84 -7.09 -16.83
C TYR A 202 13.54 -7.11 -16.07
N ILE A 203 13.24 -6.04 -15.32
CA ILE A 203 11.97 -5.91 -14.60
C ILE A 203 10.83 -5.73 -15.60
N VAL A 204 11.00 -4.86 -16.60
CA VAL A 204 9.96 -4.62 -17.62
C VAL A 204 9.58 -5.94 -18.30
N ASN A 205 10.57 -6.69 -18.80
CA ASN A 205 10.33 -7.97 -19.45
C ASN A 205 9.69 -8.99 -18.50
N PHE A 206 10.16 -9.06 -17.27
CA PHE A 206 9.58 -9.96 -16.27
C PHE A 206 8.10 -9.65 -16.02
N MET A 207 7.74 -8.37 -15.87
CA MET A 207 6.36 -7.96 -15.67
C MET A 207 5.48 -8.24 -16.90
N TYR A 208 6.01 -8.11 -18.11
CA TYR A 208 5.33 -8.57 -19.32
C TYR A 208 5.03 -10.07 -19.29
N PHE A 209 5.98 -10.90 -18.85
CA PHE A 209 5.75 -12.33 -18.71
C PHE A 209 4.69 -12.67 -17.66
N VAL A 210 4.70 -11.98 -16.50
CA VAL A 210 3.66 -12.13 -15.49
C VAL A 210 2.27 -11.77 -16.06
N ALA A 211 2.18 -10.65 -16.77
CA ALA A 211 0.94 -10.23 -17.40
C ALA A 211 0.48 -11.20 -18.51
N GLN A 212 1.40 -11.73 -19.30
CA GLN A 212 1.09 -12.72 -20.33
C GLN A 212 0.59 -14.04 -19.72
N GLU A 213 1.25 -14.53 -18.66
CA GLU A 213 0.79 -15.70 -17.93
C GLU A 213 -0.61 -15.52 -17.35
N LEU A 214 -0.90 -14.35 -16.75
CA LEU A 214 -2.24 -14.01 -16.29
C LEU A 214 -3.27 -14.09 -17.43
N ARG A 215 -2.95 -13.49 -18.58
CA ARG A 215 -3.84 -13.53 -19.77
C ARG A 215 -4.13 -14.95 -20.22
N GLU A 216 -3.16 -15.85 -20.16
CA GLU A 216 -3.33 -17.26 -20.52
C GLU A 216 -4.27 -17.98 -19.56
N TYR A 217 -4.17 -17.71 -18.24
CA TYR A 217 -5.13 -18.24 -17.27
C TYR A 217 -6.54 -17.68 -17.55
N MET A 218 -6.67 -16.37 -17.73
CA MET A 218 -7.96 -15.75 -18.05
C MET A 218 -8.58 -16.32 -19.33
N ALA A 219 -7.78 -16.53 -20.37
CA ALA A 219 -8.25 -17.12 -21.62
C ALA A 219 -8.76 -18.56 -21.43
N LYS A 220 -8.05 -19.38 -20.64
CA LYS A 220 -8.49 -20.75 -20.29
C LYS A 220 -9.79 -20.77 -19.49
N LEU A 221 -10.02 -19.75 -18.68
CA LEU A 221 -11.23 -19.58 -17.87
C LEU A 221 -12.38 -18.91 -18.66
N GLY A 222 -12.13 -18.41 -19.88
CA GLY A 222 -13.11 -17.67 -20.67
C GLY A 222 -13.43 -16.26 -20.12
N ILE A 223 -12.54 -15.66 -19.34
CA ILE A 223 -12.73 -14.36 -18.67
C ILE A 223 -12.00 -13.27 -19.45
N PRO A 224 -12.72 -12.27 -20.02
CA PRO A 224 -12.12 -11.27 -20.91
C PRO A 224 -11.43 -10.11 -20.20
N THR A 225 -11.79 -9.77 -18.95
CA THR A 225 -11.24 -8.63 -18.20
C THR A 225 -10.89 -9.02 -16.76
N VAL A 226 -9.93 -8.32 -16.16
CA VAL A 226 -9.53 -8.53 -14.77
C VAL A 226 -10.70 -8.27 -13.82
N ASP A 227 -11.49 -7.21 -14.07
CA ASP A 227 -12.65 -6.86 -13.23
C ASP A 227 -13.66 -8.03 -13.11
N ARG A 228 -13.84 -8.82 -14.19
CA ARG A 228 -14.69 -10.01 -14.17
C ARG A 228 -14.06 -11.21 -13.45
N LEU A 229 -12.76 -11.16 -13.17
CA LEU A 229 -12.06 -12.18 -12.39
C LEU A 229 -12.11 -11.89 -10.90
N VAL A 230 -12.28 -10.62 -10.51
CA VAL A 230 -12.24 -10.18 -9.12
C VAL A 230 -13.34 -10.85 -8.30
N GLY A 231 -12.94 -11.51 -7.21
CA GLY A 231 -13.84 -12.16 -6.27
C GLY A 231 -14.49 -13.47 -6.76
N ARG A 232 -14.07 -14.01 -7.92
CA ARG A 232 -14.55 -15.27 -8.48
C ARG A 232 -13.92 -16.48 -7.78
N GLY A 233 -14.03 -16.53 -6.44
CA GLY A 233 -13.58 -17.66 -5.62
C GLY A 233 -14.16 -19.01 -6.05
N ASP A 234 -15.35 -19.01 -6.67
CA ASP A 234 -16.01 -20.18 -7.26
C ASP A 234 -15.19 -20.87 -8.38
N LEU A 235 -14.23 -20.18 -8.98
CA LEU A 235 -13.31 -20.74 -9.98
C LEU A 235 -12.10 -21.43 -9.37
N LEU A 236 -11.92 -21.37 -8.07
CA LEU A 236 -10.86 -22.04 -7.33
C LEU A 236 -11.35 -23.34 -6.73
N GLN A 237 -10.51 -24.35 -6.78
CA GLN A 237 -10.79 -25.67 -6.17
C GLN A 237 -9.60 -26.12 -5.32
N VAL A 238 -9.90 -26.68 -4.17
CA VAL A 238 -8.90 -27.32 -3.32
C VAL A 238 -8.44 -28.61 -4.01
N ARG A 239 -7.12 -28.87 -3.98
CA ARG A 239 -6.55 -30.10 -4.56
C ARG A 239 -7.09 -31.33 -3.87
N GLU A 240 -7.47 -32.35 -4.63
CA GLU A 240 -7.96 -33.63 -4.10
C GLU A 240 -6.92 -34.38 -3.26
N LYS A 241 -5.63 -34.29 -3.65
CA LYS A 241 -4.52 -34.90 -2.90
C LYS A 241 -3.69 -33.80 -2.25
N LEU A 242 -3.77 -33.70 -0.95
CA LEU A 242 -2.98 -32.79 -0.17
C LEU A 242 -1.64 -33.43 0.22
N VAL A 243 -0.60 -32.60 0.28
CA VAL A 243 0.79 -33.08 0.40
C VAL A 243 1.13 -33.51 1.84
N THR A 244 0.37 -33.02 2.82
CA THR A 244 0.64 -33.29 4.24
C THR A 244 -0.65 -33.49 5.02
N HIS A 245 -0.62 -34.30 6.07
CA HIS A 245 -1.73 -34.50 7.01
C HIS A 245 -2.24 -33.17 7.59
N ARG A 246 -1.35 -32.21 7.82
CA ARG A 246 -1.71 -30.88 8.32
C ARG A 246 -2.55 -30.09 7.31
N ALA A 247 -2.32 -30.27 6.02
CA ALA A 247 -3.13 -29.63 4.98
C ALA A 247 -4.55 -30.21 4.90
N GLU A 248 -4.72 -31.50 5.25
CA GLU A 248 -6.02 -32.18 5.26
C GLU A 248 -6.97 -31.63 6.35
N THR A 249 -6.43 -30.99 7.38
CA THR A 249 -7.22 -30.38 8.45
C THR A 249 -7.72 -28.96 8.13
N LEU A 250 -7.33 -28.38 6.99
CA LEU A 250 -7.72 -27.03 6.60
C LEU A 250 -9.04 -27.06 5.83
N ASP A 251 -10.02 -26.34 6.33
CA ASP A 251 -11.25 -26.04 5.60
C ASP A 251 -11.13 -24.65 4.93
N LEU A 252 -11.02 -24.66 3.61
CA LEU A 252 -10.92 -23.45 2.79
C LEU A 252 -12.26 -23.07 2.15
N SER A 253 -13.34 -23.79 2.44
CA SER A 253 -14.65 -23.61 1.81
C SER A 253 -15.18 -22.18 1.95
N VAL A 254 -14.98 -21.57 3.13
CA VAL A 254 -15.41 -20.19 3.42
C VAL A 254 -14.69 -19.16 2.55
N LEU A 255 -13.39 -19.39 2.25
CA LEU A 255 -12.60 -18.47 1.40
C LEU A 255 -13.08 -18.49 -0.05
N LEU A 256 -13.60 -19.62 -0.51
CA LEU A 256 -14.00 -19.85 -1.90
C LEU A 256 -15.46 -19.53 -2.17
N GLN A 257 -16.21 -19.07 -1.17
CA GLN A 257 -17.62 -18.74 -1.33
C GLN A 257 -17.78 -17.51 -2.24
N ASN A 258 -18.63 -17.67 -3.26
CA ASN A 258 -19.09 -16.59 -4.12
C ASN A 258 -20.61 -16.69 -4.33
N PRO A 259 -21.41 -16.02 -3.50
CA PRO A 259 -22.87 -16.02 -3.67
C PRO A 259 -23.36 -15.10 -4.80
N TYR A 260 -22.49 -14.33 -5.43
CA TYR A 260 -22.83 -13.32 -6.44
C TYR A 260 -22.65 -13.80 -7.88
N GLY A 261 -22.06 -15.00 -8.09
CA GLY A 261 -21.77 -15.52 -9.43
C GLY A 261 -20.82 -14.61 -10.21
N GLU A 262 -21.25 -14.12 -11.37
CA GLU A 262 -20.45 -13.22 -12.22
C GLU A 262 -20.56 -11.74 -11.82
N ASN A 263 -21.47 -11.38 -10.92
CA ASN A 263 -21.75 -9.99 -10.53
C ASN A 263 -21.13 -9.65 -9.17
N VAL A 264 -19.89 -10.07 -8.93
CA VAL A 264 -19.20 -9.78 -7.68
C VAL A 264 -18.94 -8.28 -7.56
N PRO A 265 -19.31 -7.64 -6.42
CA PRO A 265 -18.96 -6.25 -6.18
C PRO A 265 -17.43 -6.06 -6.19
N HIS A 266 -16.98 -5.05 -6.91
CA HIS A 266 -15.58 -4.61 -7.01
C HIS A 266 -15.53 -3.10 -6.96
N PHE A 267 -14.34 -2.49 -7.09
CA PHE A 267 -14.17 -1.05 -7.02
C PHE A 267 -14.97 -0.31 -8.11
N ASP A 268 -15.66 0.74 -7.69
CA ASP A 268 -16.38 1.68 -8.57
C ASP A 268 -15.87 3.10 -8.31
N PRO A 269 -15.23 3.76 -9.28
CA PRO A 269 -14.76 5.13 -9.14
C PRO A 269 -15.87 6.13 -8.72
N ALA A 270 -17.13 5.85 -8.99
CA ALA A 270 -18.25 6.70 -8.60
C ALA A 270 -18.62 6.55 -7.11
N ALA A 271 -18.21 5.48 -6.46
CA ALA A 271 -18.54 5.19 -5.06
C ALA A 271 -17.46 5.65 -4.07
N VAL A 272 -16.40 6.33 -4.55
CA VAL A 272 -15.27 6.78 -3.71
C VAL A 272 -15.75 7.73 -2.62
N TYR A 273 -15.16 7.61 -1.41
CA TYR A 273 -15.45 8.47 -0.27
C TYR A 273 -15.24 9.95 -0.61
N ASP A 274 -16.28 10.76 -0.39
CA ASP A 274 -16.23 12.20 -0.60
C ASP A 274 -15.84 12.92 0.70
N PHE A 275 -14.70 13.57 0.70
CA PHE A 275 -14.19 14.34 1.84
C PHE A 275 -14.82 15.73 1.98
N HIS A 276 -15.65 16.13 1.03
CA HIS A 276 -16.25 17.47 0.99
C HIS A 276 -15.23 18.61 1.15
N LEU A 277 -14.07 18.47 0.51
CA LEU A 277 -12.99 19.46 0.63
C LEU A 277 -13.39 20.87 0.14
N GLU A 278 -14.41 20.96 -0.71
CA GLU A 278 -15.00 22.23 -1.15
C GLU A 278 -15.68 23.01 -0.01
N LYS A 279 -16.05 22.34 1.10
CA LYS A 279 -16.68 22.96 2.28
C LYS A 279 -15.68 23.42 3.32
N THR A 280 -14.38 23.18 3.11
CA THR A 280 -13.35 23.60 4.07
C THR A 280 -13.21 25.12 4.11
N ALA A 281 -12.76 25.68 5.26
CA ALA A 281 -12.47 27.10 5.39
C ALA A 281 -11.42 27.59 4.37
N ASP A 282 -10.49 26.72 3.98
CA ASP A 282 -9.50 27.02 2.93
C ASP A 282 -10.19 27.36 1.60
N MET A 283 -11.16 26.56 1.18
CA MET A 283 -11.88 26.78 -0.08
C MET A 283 -12.89 27.92 0.03
N GLY A 284 -13.68 27.97 1.09
CA GLY A 284 -14.75 28.96 1.29
C GLY A 284 -14.24 30.36 1.68
N ILE A 285 -13.09 30.43 2.36
CA ILE A 285 -12.55 31.73 2.85
C ILE A 285 -11.24 32.10 2.16
N LEU A 286 -10.21 31.24 2.28
CA LEU A 286 -8.87 31.60 1.78
C LEU A 286 -8.83 31.70 0.26
N MET A 287 -9.38 30.70 -0.45
CA MET A 287 -9.41 30.70 -1.92
C MET A 287 -10.31 31.83 -2.47
N GLU A 288 -11.42 32.11 -1.81
CA GLU A 288 -12.32 33.19 -2.23
C GLU A 288 -11.65 34.56 -2.09
N LYS A 289 -11.06 34.85 -0.91
CA LYS A 289 -10.52 36.16 -0.58
C LYS A 289 -9.09 36.39 -1.10
N LEU A 290 -8.22 35.38 -1.05
CA LEU A 290 -6.81 35.47 -1.42
C LEU A 290 -6.48 34.84 -2.78
N GLY A 291 -7.39 34.10 -3.39
CA GLY A 291 -7.13 33.42 -4.66
C GLY A 291 -6.75 34.36 -5.84
N LYS A 292 -7.25 35.60 -5.84
CA LYS A 292 -6.86 36.62 -6.81
C LYS A 292 -5.42 37.11 -6.59
N SER A 293 -5.02 37.32 -5.33
CA SER A 293 -3.65 37.67 -4.94
C SER A 293 -2.68 36.55 -5.31
N LEU A 294 -3.06 35.30 -5.06
CA LEU A 294 -2.28 34.13 -5.45
C LEU A 294 -2.03 34.08 -6.97
N LYS A 295 -3.07 34.22 -7.79
CA LYS A 295 -2.95 34.24 -9.26
C LYS A 295 -2.06 35.38 -9.78
N SER A 296 -2.07 36.51 -9.10
CA SER A 296 -1.24 37.66 -9.48
C SER A 296 0.13 37.71 -8.81
N LYS A 297 0.48 36.66 -8.01
CA LYS A 297 1.71 36.56 -7.22
C LYS A 297 1.94 37.80 -6.32
N LYS A 298 0.88 38.33 -5.73
CA LYS A 298 0.94 39.49 -4.83
C LYS A 298 0.71 39.06 -3.40
N SER A 299 1.36 39.74 -2.45
CA SER A 299 1.11 39.55 -1.03
C SER A 299 -0.36 39.87 -0.68
N GLY A 300 -0.91 39.13 0.27
CA GLY A 300 -2.25 39.35 0.82
C GLY A 300 -2.25 39.10 2.31
N ARG A 301 -3.09 39.81 3.04
CA ARG A 301 -3.29 39.63 4.47
C ARG A 301 -4.77 39.42 4.75
N LEU A 302 -5.07 38.44 5.56
CA LEU A 302 -6.42 38.11 6.00
C LEU A 302 -6.38 37.69 7.45
N GLU A 303 -7.34 38.20 8.25
CA GLU A 303 -7.57 37.73 9.60
C GLU A 303 -8.80 36.83 9.60
N VAL A 304 -8.66 35.62 10.13
CA VAL A 304 -9.72 34.61 10.14
C VAL A 304 -9.84 34.03 11.54
N GLN A 305 -11.06 33.89 12.01
CA GLN A 305 -11.32 33.13 13.23
C GLN A 305 -11.39 31.66 12.88
N VAL A 306 -10.60 30.82 13.55
CA VAL A 306 -10.55 29.38 13.39
C VAL A 306 -10.95 28.67 14.67
N SER A 307 -11.47 27.46 14.56
CA SER A 307 -11.88 26.61 15.67
C SER A 307 -11.12 25.27 15.64
N SER A 308 -11.29 24.44 16.66
CA SER A 308 -10.71 23.09 16.70
C SER A 308 -11.23 22.17 15.61
N THR A 309 -12.35 22.50 14.97
CA THR A 309 -12.88 21.74 13.82
C THR A 309 -12.18 22.07 12.50
N ASP A 310 -11.43 23.19 12.44
CA ASP A 310 -10.67 23.60 11.25
C ASP A 310 -9.25 23.00 11.27
N ARG A 311 -9.14 21.71 11.56
CA ARG A 311 -7.89 20.99 11.84
C ARG A 311 -6.79 21.21 10.79
N ALA A 312 -7.13 21.16 9.52
CA ALA A 312 -6.18 21.28 8.40
C ALA A 312 -6.18 22.69 7.77
N PHE A 313 -6.63 23.71 8.51
CA PHE A 313 -6.70 25.09 8.01
C PHE A 313 -5.36 25.58 7.45
N GLY A 314 -5.39 26.16 6.25
CA GLY A 314 -4.21 26.63 5.52
C GLY A 314 -3.51 25.56 4.68
N THR A 315 -3.75 24.27 4.91
CA THR A 315 -3.04 23.16 4.24
C THR A 315 -3.42 23.06 2.76
N LEU A 316 -4.72 23.09 2.47
CA LEU A 316 -5.21 22.99 1.10
C LEU A 316 -4.84 24.25 0.29
N PHE A 317 -4.96 25.44 0.92
CA PHE A 317 -4.52 26.69 0.31
C PHE A 317 -3.00 26.70 0.08
N GLY A 318 -2.19 26.22 1.03
CA GLY A 318 -0.75 26.06 0.88
C GLY A 318 -0.38 25.10 -0.27
N SER A 319 -1.08 23.99 -0.41
CA SER A 319 -0.93 23.09 -1.55
C SER A 319 -1.20 23.80 -2.89
N GLU A 320 -2.24 24.63 -2.93
CA GLU A 320 -2.57 25.39 -4.12
C GLU A 320 -1.51 26.48 -4.45
N ILE A 321 -0.91 27.11 -3.44
CA ILE A 321 0.24 28.01 -3.61
C ILE A 321 1.40 27.27 -4.28
N ILE A 322 1.81 26.15 -3.74
CA ILE A 322 2.92 25.34 -4.31
C ILE A 322 2.61 24.90 -5.74
N ARG A 323 1.36 24.50 -6.00
CA ARG A 323 0.93 24.06 -7.32
C ARG A 323 1.01 25.17 -8.37
N GLN A 324 0.69 26.42 -8.00
CA GLN A 324 0.67 27.57 -8.93
C GLN A 324 2.01 28.28 -9.02
N CYS A 325 2.75 28.37 -7.95
CA CYS A 325 3.96 29.18 -7.86
C CYS A 325 5.25 28.35 -7.77
N GLY A 326 5.18 27.06 -7.44
CA GLY A 326 6.35 26.25 -7.14
C GLY A 326 7.12 26.83 -5.95
N ASN A 327 8.45 26.95 -6.09
CA ASN A 327 9.35 27.58 -5.11
C ASN A 327 9.65 29.04 -5.44
N GLU A 328 8.95 29.65 -6.40
CA GLU A 328 9.19 31.00 -6.91
C GLU A 328 8.19 32.01 -6.35
N LEU A 329 8.02 32.07 -5.04
CA LEU A 329 7.29 33.15 -4.41
C LEU A 329 8.21 34.35 -4.21
N PRO A 330 7.78 35.60 -4.55
CA PRO A 330 8.51 36.77 -4.14
C PRO A 330 8.56 36.89 -2.63
N GLU A 331 9.67 37.38 -2.09
CA GLU A 331 9.85 37.66 -0.66
C GLU A 331 8.83 38.71 -0.15
#